data_d6b4df8c1c998534f186dabbdaf4f9a9
#
_entry.id   d6b4df8c1c998534f186dabbdaf4f9a9
#
_cell.length_a   1.000
_cell.length_b   1.000
_cell.length_c   1.000
_cell.angle_alpha   90.00
_cell.angle_beta   90.00
_cell.angle_gamma   90.00
#
_symmetry.space_group_name_H-M   'P 1'
#
loop_
_entity.id
_entity.type
_entity.pdbx_description
1 polymer ?
#
loop_
_entity_poly.entity_id
_entity_poly.type
_entity_poly.pdbx_seq_one_letter_code
_entity_poly.pdbx_strand_id
1 'polypeptide(L)'
;LIRLSANWMAAGGDDEDNYALRLGVEALSSMCIELGIAVPVGKDSLSMRTRWSEVDKDFEVKSPLSGVITAMAPLEDVSLAITTEFNQHGSKNLYHLFLNNECRLGGSIFEEVTSSAVQEVPDIDDIASFKNLFTSIQDLIQKGWIVALHDISDGGIFTAISELSFTNKIGIELLIPENSSKKDIIGYLFAEETGAVV
;
A
#
# COMPACT_ATOMS: atom_id res chain seq x y z
N LEU A 1 12.14 -16.49 -1.25
CA LEU A 1 10.92 -17.20 -0.94
C LEU A 1 10.10 -16.42 0.10
N ILE A 2 9.06 -15.70 -0.37
CA ILE A 2 8.18 -14.88 0.49
C ILE A 2 7.16 -15.77 1.20
N ARG A 3 6.87 -15.44 2.47
CA ARG A 3 5.78 -16.02 3.28
C ARG A 3 5.02 -14.88 3.94
N LEU A 4 3.71 -15.04 4.09
CA LEU A 4 2.85 -14.07 4.74
C LEU A 4 2.33 -14.57 6.08
N SER A 5 2.08 -13.66 7.00
CA SER A 5 1.19 -13.80 8.14
C SER A 5 -0.01 -12.90 7.92
N ALA A 6 -1.22 -13.43 8.09
CA ALA A 6 -2.45 -12.67 7.90
C ALA A 6 -3.22 -12.57 9.22
N ASN A 7 -3.50 -11.35 9.66
CA ASN A 7 -4.33 -11.08 10.82
C ASN A 7 -5.58 -10.31 10.40
N TRP A 8 -6.75 -10.86 10.70
CA TRP A 8 -8.03 -10.23 10.43
C TRP A 8 -8.69 -9.74 11.70
N MET A 9 -9.32 -8.59 11.62
CA MET A 9 -10.11 -8.00 12.69
C MET A 9 -11.47 -7.60 12.13
N ALA A 10 -12.55 -8.14 12.73
CA ALA A 10 -13.92 -7.91 12.27
C ALA A 10 -14.90 -7.91 13.45
N ALA A 11 -15.99 -7.20 13.30
CA ALA A 11 -17.10 -7.21 14.25
C ALA A 11 -18.09 -8.32 13.93
N GLY A 12 -17.63 -9.60 13.87
CA GLY A 12 -18.46 -10.72 13.49
C GLY A 12 -19.79 -10.81 14.24
N GLY A 13 -20.75 -11.55 13.68
CA GLY A 13 -22.04 -11.84 14.30
C GLY A 13 -23.24 -11.24 13.54
N ASP A 14 -23.03 -10.50 12.47
CA ASP A 14 -24.09 -10.18 11.49
C ASP A 14 -23.62 -10.49 10.06
N ASP A 15 -24.58 -10.61 9.16
CA ASP A 15 -24.35 -11.12 7.81
C ASP A 15 -23.46 -10.20 6.98
N GLU A 16 -23.56 -8.88 7.17
CA GLU A 16 -22.78 -7.89 6.43
C GLU A 16 -21.28 -7.98 6.77
N ASP A 17 -20.95 -7.97 8.07
CA ASP A 17 -19.56 -8.05 8.54
C ASP A 17 -18.93 -9.42 8.18
N ASN A 18 -19.71 -10.51 8.30
CA ASN A 18 -19.28 -11.86 7.92
C ASN A 18 -19.03 -11.97 6.42
N TYR A 19 -19.88 -11.35 5.59
CA TYR A 19 -19.73 -11.34 4.13
C TYR A 19 -18.50 -10.53 3.70
N ALA A 20 -18.29 -9.36 4.29
CA ALA A 20 -17.11 -8.53 4.03
C ALA A 20 -15.80 -9.27 4.38
N LEU A 21 -15.76 -9.94 5.56
CA LEU A 21 -14.61 -10.76 5.95
C LEU A 21 -14.35 -11.88 4.95
N ARG A 22 -15.40 -12.58 4.51
CA ARG A 22 -15.29 -13.64 3.50
C ARG A 22 -14.67 -13.12 2.21
N LEU A 23 -15.17 -11.99 1.69
CA LEU A 23 -14.64 -11.39 0.46
C LEU A 23 -13.17 -11.00 0.60
N GLY A 24 -12.77 -10.39 1.73
CA GLY A 24 -11.38 -10.04 1.99
C GLY A 24 -10.46 -11.27 2.01
N VAL A 25 -10.88 -12.34 2.66
CA VAL A 25 -10.11 -13.60 2.70
C VAL A 25 -10.04 -14.26 1.32
N GLU A 26 -11.13 -14.27 0.55
CA GLU A 26 -11.17 -14.81 -0.81
C GLU A 26 -10.21 -14.03 -1.73
N ALA A 27 -10.21 -12.69 -1.66
CA ALA A 27 -9.31 -11.84 -2.44
C ALA A 27 -7.84 -12.12 -2.12
N LEU A 28 -7.46 -12.10 -0.83
CA LEU A 28 -6.10 -12.43 -0.40
C LEU A 28 -5.69 -13.84 -0.84
N SER A 29 -6.56 -14.81 -0.70
CA SER A 29 -6.30 -16.21 -1.08
C SER A 29 -6.05 -16.33 -2.58
N SER A 30 -6.89 -15.74 -3.41
CA SER A 30 -6.75 -15.76 -4.87
C SER A 30 -5.43 -15.14 -5.30
N MET A 31 -5.11 -13.95 -4.79
CA MET A 31 -3.86 -13.28 -5.08
C MET A 31 -2.63 -14.11 -4.65
N CYS A 32 -2.67 -14.71 -3.45
CA CYS A 32 -1.57 -15.54 -2.96
C CYS A 32 -1.36 -16.80 -3.81
N ILE A 33 -2.44 -17.42 -4.31
CA ILE A 33 -2.37 -18.58 -5.20
C ILE A 33 -1.69 -18.19 -6.53
N GLU A 34 -2.10 -17.08 -7.13
CA GLU A 34 -1.53 -16.61 -8.40
C GLU A 34 -0.06 -16.19 -8.26
N LEU A 35 0.31 -15.57 -7.16
CA LEU A 35 1.69 -15.20 -6.87
C LEU A 35 2.56 -16.39 -6.43
N GLY A 36 1.97 -17.51 -6.04
CA GLY A 36 2.69 -18.66 -5.49
C GLY A 36 3.24 -18.39 -4.09
N ILE A 37 2.56 -17.56 -3.30
CA ILE A 37 2.95 -17.18 -1.95
C ILE A 37 2.09 -17.93 -0.92
N ALA A 38 2.70 -18.48 0.12
CA ALA A 38 1.98 -19.16 1.19
C ALA A 38 1.72 -18.25 2.39
N VAL A 39 0.56 -18.46 3.03
CA VAL A 39 0.18 -17.86 4.32
C VAL A 39 0.18 -18.95 5.39
N PRO A 40 1.34 -19.33 5.95
CA PRO A 40 1.43 -20.46 6.90
C PRO A 40 0.89 -20.14 8.28
N VAL A 41 0.70 -18.89 8.63
CA VAL A 41 0.30 -18.45 9.96
C VAL A 41 -0.58 -17.20 9.90
N GLY A 42 -1.44 -17.05 10.86
CA GLY A 42 -2.30 -15.89 11.03
C GLY A 42 -3.21 -16.07 12.25
N LYS A 43 -4.06 -15.09 12.48
CA LYS A 43 -5.09 -15.13 13.52
C LYS A 43 -6.25 -14.20 13.15
N ASP A 44 -7.40 -14.47 13.75
CA ASP A 44 -8.60 -13.65 13.61
C ASP A 44 -9.04 -13.10 14.97
N SER A 45 -9.51 -11.87 14.98
CA SER A 45 -10.22 -11.22 16.08
C SER A 45 -11.62 -10.86 15.59
N LEU A 46 -12.62 -11.70 15.91
CA LEU A 46 -13.97 -11.58 15.36
C LEU A 46 -14.96 -10.88 16.30
N SER A 47 -14.51 -10.43 17.47
CA SER A 47 -15.32 -9.76 18.47
C SER A 47 -15.05 -8.25 18.60
N MET A 48 -14.73 -7.61 17.47
CA MET A 48 -14.38 -6.17 17.43
C MET A 48 -15.61 -5.27 17.50
N ARG A 49 -16.41 -5.48 18.56
CA ARG A 49 -17.68 -4.80 18.80
C ARG A 49 -17.84 -4.55 20.30
N THR A 50 -18.27 -3.35 20.65
CA THR A 50 -18.63 -3.00 22.04
C THR A 50 -20.08 -2.55 22.07
N ARG A 51 -20.86 -3.09 23.02
CA ARG A 51 -22.25 -2.70 23.30
C ARG A 51 -22.38 -2.29 24.76
N TRP A 52 -23.11 -1.24 25.01
CA TRP A 52 -23.47 -0.82 26.36
C TRP A 52 -24.83 -0.11 26.38
N SER A 53 -25.44 -0.02 27.55
CA SER A 53 -26.73 0.64 27.74
C SER A 53 -26.61 1.75 28.80
N GLU A 54 -27.18 2.91 28.53
CA GLU A 54 -27.29 4.03 29.44
C GLU A 54 -28.72 4.53 29.42
N VAL A 55 -29.36 4.61 30.61
CA VAL A 55 -30.71 5.19 30.84
C VAL A 55 -31.62 5.10 29.60
N ASP A 56 -32.17 3.92 29.35
CA ASP A 56 -33.13 3.60 28.26
C ASP A 56 -32.57 3.75 26.81
N LYS A 57 -31.26 3.75 26.65
CA LYS A 57 -30.64 3.81 25.32
C LYS A 57 -29.49 2.80 25.19
N ASP A 58 -29.55 2.03 24.10
CA ASP A 58 -28.51 1.10 23.74
C ASP A 58 -27.51 1.78 22.78
N PHE A 59 -26.25 1.52 22.99
CA PHE A 59 -25.15 1.99 22.14
C PHE A 59 -24.35 0.82 21.61
N GLU A 60 -23.85 0.98 20.41
CA GLU A 60 -22.95 0.02 19.77
C GLU A 60 -21.84 0.77 19.01
N VAL A 61 -20.61 0.28 19.14
CA VAL A 61 -19.47 0.66 18.32
C VAL A 61 -18.88 -0.59 17.70
N LYS A 62 -18.72 -0.58 16.40
CA LYS A 62 -18.07 -1.64 15.62
C LYS A 62 -16.75 -1.13 15.04
N SER A 63 -15.73 -1.96 15.06
CA SER A 63 -14.55 -1.74 14.22
C SER A 63 -14.86 -2.10 12.78
N PRO A 64 -14.39 -1.34 11.78
CA PRO A 64 -14.46 -1.78 10.40
C PRO A 64 -13.63 -3.05 10.19
N LEU A 65 -13.94 -3.79 9.12
CA LEU A 65 -13.07 -4.89 8.70
C LEU A 65 -11.67 -4.37 8.46
N SER A 66 -10.69 -5.00 9.08
CA SER A 66 -9.28 -4.65 8.93
C SER A 66 -8.44 -5.91 8.74
N GLY A 67 -7.42 -5.81 7.90
CA GLY A 67 -6.44 -6.87 7.68
C GLY A 67 -5.02 -6.35 7.86
N VAL A 68 -4.19 -7.07 8.61
CA VAL A 68 -2.76 -6.80 8.73
C VAL A 68 -2.00 -7.96 8.12
N ILE A 69 -1.37 -7.71 6.98
CA ILE A 69 -0.58 -8.69 6.26
C ILE A 69 0.89 -8.38 6.44
N THR A 70 1.63 -9.32 7.03
CA THR A 70 3.07 -9.19 7.21
C THR A 70 3.80 -10.12 6.24
N ALA A 71 4.66 -9.56 5.41
CA ALA A 71 5.51 -10.32 4.50
C ALA A 71 6.90 -10.55 5.11
N MET A 72 7.38 -11.78 4.97
CA MET A 72 8.71 -12.19 5.43
C MET A 72 9.43 -12.94 4.32
N ALA A 73 10.70 -12.60 4.11
CA ALA A 73 11.56 -13.28 3.17
C ALA A 73 12.98 -13.41 3.75
N PRO A 74 13.68 -14.54 3.55
CA PRO A 74 15.09 -14.63 3.86
C PRO A 74 15.90 -13.77 2.91
N LEU A 75 16.90 -13.08 3.41
CA LEU A 75 17.85 -12.33 2.62
C LEU A 75 19.16 -13.13 2.57
N GLU A 76 19.65 -13.43 1.36
CA GLU A 76 20.89 -14.22 1.18
C GLU A 76 22.13 -13.38 1.48
N ASP A 77 22.11 -12.12 1.08
CA ASP A 77 23.21 -11.16 1.30
C ASP A 77 22.65 -9.83 1.79
N VAL A 78 22.88 -9.53 3.06
CA VAL A 78 22.45 -8.28 3.70
C VAL A 78 23.10 -7.03 3.09
N SER A 79 24.26 -7.18 2.46
CA SER A 79 24.95 -6.05 1.81
C SER A 79 24.22 -5.52 0.56
N LEU A 80 23.28 -6.31 0.01
CA LEU A 80 22.40 -5.91 -1.08
C LEU A 80 21.11 -5.22 -0.61
N ALA A 81 20.91 -5.11 0.71
CA ALA A 81 19.75 -4.39 1.23
C ALA A 81 19.89 -2.89 0.92
N ILE A 82 18.86 -2.34 0.29
CA ILE A 82 18.76 -0.91 0.03
C ILE A 82 17.74 -0.27 0.96
N THR A 83 17.91 1.02 1.20
CA THR A 83 17.02 1.83 2.03
C THR A 83 16.55 3.04 1.24
N THR A 84 15.93 3.98 1.93
CA THR A 84 15.57 5.29 1.37
C THR A 84 16.76 6.27 1.32
N GLU A 85 17.94 5.89 1.85
CA GLU A 85 19.11 6.76 1.90
C GLU A 85 19.92 6.70 0.61
N PHE A 86 20.28 7.88 0.09
CA PHE A 86 21.20 8.03 -1.05
C PHE A 86 22.65 8.05 -0.56
N ASN A 87 23.35 6.96 -0.71
CA ASN A 87 24.75 6.85 -0.28
C ASN A 87 25.77 7.66 -1.10
N GLN A 88 25.32 8.56 -1.98
CA GLN A 88 26.16 9.29 -2.92
C GLN A 88 25.82 10.78 -2.96
N HIS A 89 26.85 11.61 -3.09
CA HIS A 89 26.70 13.04 -3.33
C HIS A 89 26.37 13.32 -4.82
N GLY A 90 25.69 14.45 -5.06
CA GLY A 90 25.36 14.93 -6.39
C GLY A 90 23.87 14.81 -6.73
N SER A 91 23.50 15.40 -7.86
CA SER A 91 22.12 15.34 -8.36
C SER A 91 21.77 13.93 -8.79
N LYS A 92 20.56 13.51 -8.48
CA LYS A 92 19.99 12.19 -8.83
C LYS A 92 18.70 12.41 -9.61
N ASN A 93 18.35 11.43 -10.43
CA ASN A 93 17.02 11.33 -10.97
C ASN A 93 16.23 10.34 -10.13
N LEU A 94 15.00 10.68 -9.80
CA LEU A 94 14.03 9.77 -9.22
C LEU A 94 13.12 9.26 -10.34
N TYR A 95 12.79 7.99 -10.29
CA TYR A 95 11.86 7.36 -11.22
C TYR A 95 10.69 6.79 -10.45
N HIS A 96 9.49 7.18 -10.85
CA HIS A 96 8.26 6.57 -10.36
C HIS A 96 7.94 5.34 -11.18
N LEU A 97 7.97 4.18 -10.55
CA LEU A 97 7.57 2.90 -11.13
C LEU A 97 6.15 2.59 -10.67
N PHE A 98 5.23 2.32 -11.58
CA PHE A 98 3.81 2.11 -11.27
C PHE A 98 3.19 1.05 -12.19
N LEU A 99 2.11 0.42 -11.75
CA LEU A 99 1.42 -0.63 -12.50
C LEU A 99 0.47 -0.08 -13.55
N ASN A 100 -0.28 0.95 -13.18
CA ASN A 100 -1.27 1.60 -14.03
C ASN A 100 -1.27 3.11 -13.80
N ASN A 101 -2.03 3.84 -14.57
CA ASN A 101 -2.11 5.30 -14.50
C ASN A 101 -3.55 5.78 -14.15
N GLU A 102 -4.28 4.97 -13.39
CA GLU A 102 -5.68 5.25 -13.04
C GLU A 102 -5.83 6.38 -12.03
N CYS A 103 -4.87 6.55 -11.13
CA CYS A 103 -4.86 7.59 -10.11
C CYS A 103 -6.14 7.60 -9.25
N ARG A 104 -6.58 6.43 -8.80
CA ARG A 104 -7.76 6.26 -7.94
C ARG A 104 -7.48 6.77 -6.54
N LEU A 105 -8.41 7.52 -5.96
CA LEU A 105 -8.25 8.21 -4.68
C LEU A 105 -9.13 7.63 -3.55
N GLY A 106 -9.99 6.64 -3.86
CA GLY A 106 -10.88 6.05 -2.88
C GLY A 106 -10.12 5.30 -1.79
N GLY A 107 -10.56 5.44 -0.53
CA GLY A 107 -9.93 4.84 0.64
C GLY A 107 -8.56 5.42 1.02
N SER A 108 -8.09 6.45 0.32
CA SER A 108 -6.79 7.07 0.57
C SER A 108 -6.82 8.06 1.74
N ILE A 109 -5.66 8.39 2.28
CA ILE A 109 -5.50 9.49 3.24
C ILE A 109 -6.01 10.82 2.68
N PHE A 110 -5.90 11.03 1.37
CA PHE A 110 -6.45 12.22 0.73
C PHE A 110 -7.98 12.30 0.88
N GLU A 111 -8.69 11.20 0.66
CA GLU A 111 -10.15 11.15 0.86
C GLU A 111 -10.52 11.41 2.31
N GLU A 112 -9.82 10.79 3.26
CA GLU A 112 -10.05 10.97 4.70
C GLU A 112 -9.87 12.43 5.13
N VAL A 113 -8.75 13.06 4.77
CA VAL A 113 -8.41 14.43 5.18
C VAL A 113 -9.32 15.47 4.52
N THR A 114 -9.70 15.26 3.25
CA THR A 114 -10.54 16.22 2.53
C THR A 114 -12.03 15.96 2.68
N SER A 115 -12.42 14.83 3.26
CA SER A 115 -13.81 14.36 3.35
C SER A 115 -14.51 14.35 1.97
N SER A 116 -13.74 14.12 0.90
CA SER A 116 -14.26 14.05 -0.46
C SER A 116 -14.78 12.65 -0.73
N ALA A 117 -16.02 12.54 -1.24
CA ALA A 117 -16.55 11.26 -1.68
C ALA A 117 -15.87 10.85 -2.99
N VAL A 118 -14.90 9.98 -2.93
CA VAL A 118 -14.27 9.33 -4.08
C VAL A 118 -14.77 7.88 -4.12
N GLN A 119 -15.10 7.36 -5.30
CA GLN A 119 -15.76 6.06 -5.43
C GLN A 119 -14.81 4.92 -5.81
N GLU A 120 -13.71 5.20 -6.48
CA GLU A 120 -12.77 4.19 -6.97
C GLU A 120 -11.58 4.06 -6.05
N VAL A 121 -11.33 2.82 -5.58
CA VAL A 121 -10.18 2.46 -4.75
C VAL A 121 -9.06 1.86 -5.60
N PRO A 122 -7.78 2.09 -5.27
CA PRO A 122 -6.67 1.39 -5.87
C PRO A 122 -6.83 -0.13 -5.76
N ASP A 123 -6.47 -0.85 -6.83
CA ASP A 123 -6.48 -2.31 -6.86
C ASP A 123 -5.32 -2.82 -7.75
N ILE A 124 -4.98 -4.09 -7.61
CA ILE A 124 -4.05 -4.78 -8.49
C ILE A 124 -4.86 -5.41 -9.64
N ASP A 125 -5.06 -4.64 -10.71
CA ASP A 125 -5.89 -5.05 -11.86
C ASP A 125 -5.28 -6.21 -12.65
N ASP A 126 -3.94 -6.37 -12.60
CA ASP A 126 -3.22 -7.45 -13.25
C ASP A 126 -2.07 -7.98 -12.37
N ILE A 127 -2.29 -9.15 -11.78
CA ILE A 127 -1.31 -9.80 -10.90
C ILE A 127 -0.03 -10.20 -11.65
N ALA A 128 -0.11 -10.52 -12.94
CA ALA A 128 1.07 -10.84 -13.73
C ALA A 128 1.98 -9.61 -13.91
N SER A 129 1.40 -8.45 -14.19
CA SER A 129 2.12 -7.17 -14.24
C SER A 129 2.73 -6.79 -12.90
N PHE A 130 2.00 -6.98 -11.80
CA PHE A 130 2.53 -6.79 -10.45
C PHE A 130 3.76 -7.67 -10.17
N LYS A 131 3.67 -8.96 -10.50
CA LYS A 131 4.80 -9.90 -10.35
C LYS A 131 5.99 -9.49 -11.19
N ASN A 132 5.77 -9.03 -12.42
CA ASN A 132 6.82 -8.56 -13.31
C ASN A 132 7.48 -7.28 -12.79
N LEU A 133 6.69 -6.31 -12.29
CA LEU A 133 7.21 -5.10 -11.66
C LEU A 133 8.12 -5.44 -10.48
N PHE A 134 7.62 -6.27 -9.56
CA PHE A 134 8.39 -6.72 -8.39
C PHE A 134 9.71 -7.40 -8.80
N THR A 135 9.64 -8.34 -9.74
CA THR A 135 10.83 -9.07 -10.23
C THR A 135 11.83 -8.12 -10.87
N SER A 136 11.36 -7.18 -11.68
CA SER A 136 12.22 -6.20 -12.36
C SER A 136 12.94 -5.30 -11.35
N ILE A 137 12.24 -4.85 -10.30
CA ILE A 137 12.85 -4.06 -9.21
C ILE A 137 13.94 -4.88 -8.53
N GLN A 138 13.69 -6.16 -8.20
CA GLN A 138 14.68 -7.02 -7.56
C GLN A 138 15.92 -7.22 -8.45
N ASP A 139 15.72 -7.44 -9.74
CA ASP A 139 16.81 -7.57 -10.72
C ASP A 139 17.65 -6.29 -10.82
N LEU A 140 17.02 -5.13 -10.79
CA LEU A 140 17.72 -3.84 -10.86
C LEU A 140 18.50 -3.56 -9.56
N ILE A 141 17.97 -3.96 -8.40
CA ILE A 141 18.69 -3.89 -7.11
C ILE A 141 19.93 -4.78 -7.16
N GLN A 142 19.80 -6.04 -7.60
CA GLN A 142 20.91 -6.97 -7.69
C GLN A 142 22.01 -6.48 -8.64
N LYS A 143 21.66 -5.75 -9.70
CA LYS A 143 22.61 -5.12 -10.63
C LYS A 143 23.23 -3.82 -10.11
N GLY A 144 22.79 -3.34 -8.93
CA GLY A 144 23.23 -2.09 -8.36
C GLY A 144 22.76 -0.83 -9.11
N TRP A 145 21.70 -0.94 -9.92
CA TRP A 145 21.14 0.18 -10.68
C TRP A 145 20.15 0.98 -9.83
N ILE A 146 19.44 0.33 -8.92
CA ILE A 146 18.62 0.99 -7.90
C ILE A 146 19.47 1.09 -6.63
N VAL A 147 19.67 2.29 -6.14
CA VAL A 147 20.51 2.58 -4.96
C VAL A 147 19.71 3.03 -3.73
N ALA A 148 18.46 3.41 -3.94
CA ALA A 148 17.48 3.70 -2.91
C ALA A 148 16.09 3.36 -3.44
N LEU A 149 15.17 3.06 -2.55
CA LEU A 149 13.78 2.75 -2.90
C LEU A 149 12.84 3.17 -1.78
N HIS A 150 11.70 3.71 -2.16
CA HIS A 150 10.54 3.91 -1.30
C HIS A 150 9.29 3.37 -2.00
N ASP A 151 8.46 2.62 -1.30
CA ASP A 151 7.15 2.18 -1.81
C ASP A 151 6.15 3.34 -1.87
N ILE A 152 5.13 3.18 -2.70
CA ILE A 152 3.95 4.05 -2.66
C ILE A 152 2.95 3.40 -1.72
N SER A 153 2.61 4.11 -0.65
CA SER A 153 1.61 3.72 0.33
C SER A 153 0.78 4.93 0.77
N ASP A 154 0.43 5.05 2.04
CA ASP A 154 -0.41 6.13 2.57
C ASP A 154 0.06 7.52 2.13
N GLY A 155 -0.85 8.29 1.52
CA GLY A 155 -0.58 9.64 1.02
C GLY A 155 0.12 9.71 -0.35
N GLY A 156 0.29 8.57 -1.02
CA GLY A 156 0.73 8.47 -2.40
C GLY A 156 2.19 8.91 -2.64
N ILE A 157 2.49 9.28 -3.89
CA ILE A 157 3.86 9.70 -4.27
C ILE A 157 4.31 10.95 -3.53
N PHE A 158 3.38 11.84 -3.14
CA PHE A 158 3.73 13.05 -2.38
C PHE A 158 4.38 12.71 -1.04
N THR A 159 3.82 11.75 -0.31
CA THR A 159 4.39 11.28 0.95
C THR A 159 5.73 10.58 0.71
N ALA A 160 5.80 9.66 -0.24
CA ALA A 160 7.03 8.93 -0.54
C ALA A 160 8.22 9.87 -0.88
N ILE A 161 8.01 10.86 -1.74
CA ILE A 161 9.09 11.83 -2.07
C ILE A 161 9.41 12.77 -0.89
N SER A 162 8.43 13.09 -0.05
CA SER A 162 8.66 13.90 1.16
C SER A 162 9.55 13.14 2.15
N GLU A 163 9.28 11.88 2.37
CA GLU A 163 10.06 11.01 3.26
C GLU A 163 11.48 10.79 2.72
N LEU A 164 11.64 10.59 1.40
CA LEU A 164 12.95 10.59 0.75
C LEU A 164 13.70 11.92 0.96
N SER A 165 13.01 13.05 0.86
CA SER A 165 13.58 14.39 1.10
C SER A 165 14.07 14.53 2.54
N PHE A 166 13.26 14.14 3.53
CA PHE A 166 13.62 14.24 4.96
C PHE A 166 14.81 13.36 5.31
N THR A 167 14.79 12.12 4.86
CA THR A 167 15.85 11.14 5.13
C THR A 167 17.20 11.62 4.59
N ASN A 168 17.21 12.17 3.38
CA ASN A 168 18.43 12.58 2.69
C ASN A 168 18.78 14.06 2.90
N LYS A 169 17.90 14.84 3.52
CA LYS A 169 18.07 16.29 3.74
C LYS A 169 18.31 17.04 2.42
N ILE A 170 17.54 16.71 1.39
CA ILE A 170 17.63 17.28 0.03
C ILE A 170 16.31 17.90 -0.38
N GLY A 171 16.37 18.83 -1.33
CA GLY A 171 15.20 19.27 -2.07
C GLY A 171 14.92 18.33 -3.24
N ILE A 172 13.63 18.11 -3.54
CA ILE A 172 13.18 17.32 -4.69
C ILE A 172 12.35 18.23 -5.58
N GLU A 173 12.64 18.23 -6.88
CA GLU A 173 11.88 18.92 -7.89
C GLU A 173 11.02 17.93 -8.65
N LEU A 174 9.71 18.15 -8.63
CA LEU A 174 8.75 17.34 -9.36
C LEU A 174 8.33 18.07 -10.64
N LEU A 175 8.62 17.45 -11.79
CA LEU A 175 8.27 18.00 -13.09
C LEU A 175 6.85 17.54 -13.46
N ILE A 176 5.91 18.48 -13.41
CA ILE A 176 4.51 18.24 -13.80
C ILE A 176 4.32 18.75 -15.23
N PRO A 177 3.70 17.95 -16.14
CA PRO A 177 3.43 18.43 -17.51
C PRO A 177 2.56 19.68 -17.51
N GLU A 178 2.90 20.67 -18.35
CA GLU A 178 2.26 22.00 -18.38
C GLU A 178 0.74 21.98 -18.63
N ASN A 179 0.23 20.95 -19.31
CA ASN A 179 -1.18 20.81 -19.66
C ASN A 179 -1.98 19.95 -18.65
N SER A 180 -1.39 19.59 -17.51
CA SER A 180 -2.08 18.78 -16.50
C SER A 180 -3.18 19.60 -15.82
N SER A 181 -4.38 19.02 -15.72
CA SER A 181 -5.45 19.64 -14.93
C SER A 181 -5.15 19.52 -13.44
N LYS A 182 -5.81 20.35 -12.63
CA LYS A 182 -5.70 20.26 -11.16
C LYS A 182 -6.10 18.86 -10.65
N LYS A 183 -7.11 18.23 -11.28
CA LYS A 183 -7.56 16.88 -10.94
C LYS A 183 -6.47 15.85 -11.23
N ASP A 184 -5.81 15.94 -12.39
CA ASP A 184 -4.73 15.03 -12.76
C ASP A 184 -3.54 15.16 -11.81
N ILE A 185 -3.20 16.39 -11.40
CA ILE A 185 -2.12 16.66 -10.44
C ILE A 185 -2.45 16.06 -9.07
N ILE A 186 -3.67 16.24 -8.58
CA ILE A 186 -4.11 15.69 -7.30
C ILE A 186 -4.10 14.16 -7.35
N GLY A 187 -4.66 13.57 -8.40
CA GLY A 187 -4.65 12.13 -8.59
C GLY A 187 -3.23 11.57 -8.60
N TYR A 188 -2.34 12.18 -9.40
CA TYR A 188 -0.95 11.75 -9.47
C TYR A 188 -0.20 11.84 -8.13
N LEU A 189 -0.43 12.92 -7.36
CA LEU A 189 0.29 13.14 -6.11
C LEU A 189 -0.20 12.26 -4.95
N PHE A 190 -1.51 12.01 -4.89
CA PHE A 190 -2.14 11.45 -3.70
C PHE A 190 -2.82 10.10 -3.90
N ALA A 191 -2.84 9.56 -5.13
CA ALA A 191 -3.31 8.19 -5.33
C ALA A 191 -2.33 7.19 -4.71
N GLU A 192 -2.88 6.23 -4.00
CA GLU A 192 -2.13 5.16 -3.33
C GLU A 192 -2.07 3.91 -4.22
N GLU A 193 -1.86 4.13 -5.53
CA GLU A 193 -1.67 3.06 -6.51
C GLU A 193 -0.36 2.33 -6.28
N THR A 194 -0.36 1.04 -6.57
CA THR A 194 0.81 0.19 -6.38
C THR A 194 2.00 0.65 -7.20
N GLY A 195 3.09 1.00 -6.53
CA GLY A 195 4.30 1.51 -7.16
C GLY A 195 5.46 1.69 -6.19
N ALA A 196 6.53 2.28 -6.71
CA ALA A 196 7.71 2.65 -5.94
C ALA A 196 8.41 3.87 -6.56
N VAL A 197 9.13 4.62 -5.73
CA VAL A 197 10.08 5.64 -6.15
C VAL A 197 11.49 5.08 -5.97
N VAL A 198 12.29 5.12 -7.03
CA VAL A 198 13.64 4.57 -7.05
C VAL A 198 14.64 5.59 -7.55
#